data_1b5dc2ebbd604bc5b62905abb3d0febf
#
_entry.id   1b5dc2ebbd604bc5b62905abb3d0febf
#
_cell.length_a   1.000
_cell.length_b   1.000
_cell.length_c   1.000
_cell.angle_alpha   90.00
_cell.angle_beta   90.00
_cell.angle_gamma   90.00
#
_symmetry.space_group_name_H-M   'P 1'
#
loop_
_entity.id
_entity.type
_entity.pdbx_description
1 polymer ?
#
loop_
_entity_poly.entity_id
_entity_poly.type
_entity_poly.pdbx_seq_one_letter_code
_entity_poly.pdbx_strand_id
1 'polypeptide(L)'
;MAGDPLIGFKLARFTCIHFTIFAALLARGPAPVHAASKHSRHAARVQTGLDVLESQKFAPLRGKHVGLITNHTGLDSQGRSTVDVLSHAAGVQLIALFSPEHGLAGRNDEKITSSKDPATGLPVHSLYGETLRPTDEMLKGIDALVFDVQDAGVRFYTYTATMAYCMEEAAKRQIAFFVLDRPNPLGGEIVEGPMLDADKTNFVGYFPSPVRYGLTIGELAQLFNAENHVGADLHVVAMKNWHRNYFFESTGIKWIPPSPNLRTTKGSILYPGIEILQNAGVSVGRGTQTPFEEFGAPWLNGDDVASALNGRHLPGLHFTAQPFIPIVGLYSGERCGGVVVRITERGAVRSMRMGLEVAVILHRLYPQQFDPEKLLLLIGHSDTIQQLQAGVAPEKIVASWAASLSTFDQVRRKYFLYK
;
A
#
# COMPACT_ATOMS: atom_id res chain seq x y z
N MET A 1 -12.82 -45.36 65.00
CA MET A 1 -11.90 -46.45 65.22
C MET A 1 -10.63 -46.01 64.58
N ALA A 2 -9.72 -45.46 65.37
CA ALA A 2 -8.54 -46.09 65.96
C ALA A 2 -7.49 -46.43 64.84
N GLY A 3 -6.25 -46.03 64.84
CA GLY A 3 -5.44 -45.42 65.83
C GLY A 3 -4.02 -45.20 65.23
N ASP A 4 -3.37 -44.18 65.73
CA ASP A 4 -1.90 -44.01 65.80
C ASP A 4 -1.22 -45.19 66.55
N PRO A 5 0.09 -45.39 66.52
CA PRO A 5 1.06 -44.51 67.18
C PRO A 5 2.51 -44.51 66.61
N LEU A 6 3.20 -43.37 66.77
CA LEU A 6 4.45 -43.09 67.53
C LEU A 6 5.52 -44.19 67.70
N ILE A 7 6.80 -43.80 67.54
CA ILE A 7 8.03 -44.08 68.31
C ILE A 7 9.18 -43.52 67.46
N GLY A 8 10.11 -42.62 67.77
CA GLY A 8 10.66 -42.22 69.06
C GLY A 8 12.19 -42.62 69.15
N PHE A 9 13.05 -41.64 69.55
CA PHE A 9 14.40 -41.74 70.04
C PHE A 9 15.57 -41.82 69.02
N LYS A 10 16.77 -41.25 69.18
CA LYS A 10 17.49 -40.56 70.28
C LYS A 10 18.65 -39.76 69.77
N LEU A 11 19.06 -38.74 70.52
CA LEU A 11 20.32 -37.99 70.47
C LEU A 11 21.59 -38.87 70.60
N ALA A 12 22.66 -38.42 69.94
CA ALA A 12 23.99 -38.52 70.45
C ALA A 12 24.85 -37.33 70.08
N ARG A 13 25.26 -36.59 71.08
CA ARG A 13 26.31 -35.55 71.06
C ARG A 13 27.64 -36.17 70.93
N PHE A 14 28.54 -35.62 70.11
CA PHE A 14 30.00 -35.69 70.36
C PHE A 14 30.61 -34.34 69.97
N THR A 15 31.32 -33.80 70.99
CA THR A 15 32.09 -32.54 70.96
C THR A 15 33.55 -32.93 70.75
N CYS A 16 34.31 -32.23 69.90
CA CYS A 16 35.76 -31.92 70.07
C CYS A 16 36.21 -31.02 68.93
N ILE A 17 36.49 -29.78 69.21
CA ILE A 17 37.75 -29.08 69.53
C ILE A 17 38.75 -28.92 68.36
N HIS A 18 38.86 -27.63 67.97
CA HIS A 18 39.96 -26.78 67.45
C HIS A 18 40.84 -27.29 66.30
N PHE A 19 40.86 -26.45 65.22
CA PHE A 19 42.11 -25.75 64.84
C PHE A 19 41.76 -24.58 63.89
N THR A 20 42.16 -23.39 64.32
CA THR A 20 42.00 -22.11 63.58
C THR A 20 43.21 -22.00 62.64
N ILE A 21 42.95 -21.91 61.34
CA ILE A 21 43.89 -21.33 60.35
C ILE A 21 43.24 -20.24 59.64
N PHE A 22 43.69 -19.00 59.85
CA PHE A 22 43.36 -17.80 59.17
C PHE A 22 44.00 -17.84 57.77
N ALA A 23 43.23 -18.01 56.70
CA ALA A 23 43.66 -17.73 55.35
C ALA A 23 42.79 -16.58 54.81
N ALA A 24 43.35 -15.40 54.72
CA ALA A 24 42.74 -14.25 54.11
C ALA A 24 42.63 -14.49 52.60
N LEU A 25 41.44 -14.88 52.11
CA LEU A 25 41.13 -14.83 50.68
C LEU A 25 40.52 -13.46 50.40
N LEU A 26 41.27 -12.64 49.66
CA LEU A 26 40.79 -11.42 49.02
C LEU A 26 39.64 -11.78 48.06
N ALA A 27 38.39 -11.53 48.48
CA ALA A 27 37.22 -11.61 47.62
C ALA A 27 37.28 -10.45 46.62
N ARG A 28 37.72 -10.72 45.39
CA ARG A 28 37.46 -9.84 44.24
C ARG A 28 35.97 -9.95 43.94
N GLY A 29 35.20 -8.92 44.31
CA GLY A 29 33.81 -8.77 43.88
C GLY A 29 33.73 -8.73 42.34
N PRO A 30 32.65 -9.26 41.72
CA PRO A 30 32.45 -9.17 40.28
C PRO A 30 32.40 -7.68 39.89
N ALA A 31 33.20 -7.33 38.87
CA ALA A 31 33.16 -5.99 38.27
C ALA A 31 31.73 -5.71 37.80
N PRO A 32 31.22 -4.48 37.94
CA PRO A 32 29.92 -4.13 37.41
C PRO A 32 29.92 -4.31 35.90
N VAL A 33 29.16 -5.28 35.41
CA VAL A 33 28.83 -5.41 33.99
C VAL A 33 28.05 -4.14 33.65
N HIS A 34 28.71 -3.19 33.01
CA HIS A 34 28.02 -2.09 32.36
C HIS A 34 27.12 -2.71 31.30
N ALA A 35 25.86 -2.85 31.63
CA ALA A 35 24.81 -3.09 30.63
C ALA A 35 24.88 -1.91 29.67
N ALA A 36 25.52 -2.12 28.52
CA ALA A 36 25.43 -1.20 27.41
C ALA A 36 23.94 -1.05 27.10
N SER A 37 23.36 0.07 27.51
CA SER A 37 22.02 0.44 27.12
C SER A 37 22.02 0.45 25.59
N LYS A 38 21.40 -0.57 24.97
CA LYS A 38 21.01 -0.50 23.58
C LYS A 38 20.04 0.66 23.48
N HIS A 39 20.56 1.86 23.28
CA HIS A 39 19.76 2.93 22.75
C HIS A 39 19.25 2.42 21.42
N SER A 40 18.00 1.97 21.38
CA SER A 40 17.28 1.80 20.14
C SER A 40 17.28 3.19 19.50
N ARG A 41 18.17 3.41 18.53
CA ARG A 41 18.06 4.56 17.65
C ARG A 41 16.67 4.41 17.04
N HIS A 42 15.70 5.18 17.56
CA HIS A 42 14.45 5.34 16.84
C HIS A 42 14.84 5.76 15.42
N ALA A 43 14.51 4.89 14.45
CA ALA A 43 14.72 5.25 13.06
C ALA A 43 14.07 6.62 12.83
N ALA A 44 14.81 7.52 12.21
CA ALA A 44 14.30 8.86 11.99
C ALA A 44 13.01 8.74 11.14
N ARG A 45 11.95 9.42 11.55
CA ARG A 45 10.69 9.47 10.82
C ARG A 45 10.93 9.85 9.38
N VAL A 46 10.21 9.19 8.47
CA VAL A 46 10.26 9.55 7.04
C VAL A 46 9.70 10.96 6.87
N GLN A 47 10.42 11.78 6.11
CA GLN A 47 9.95 13.06 5.61
C GLN A 47 9.44 12.89 4.19
N THR A 48 8.21 13.29 3.94
CA THR A 48 7.61 13.25 2.59
C THR A 48 8.24 14.28 1.67
N GLY A 49 7.98 14.20 0.38
CA GLY A 49 8.40 15.24 -0.57
C GLY A 49 7.91 16.64 -0.17
N LEU A 50 6.71 16.74 0.43
CA LEU A 50 6.19 18.01 0.95
C LEU A 50 7.06 18.56 2.09
N ASP A 51 7.40 17.73 3.09
CA ASP A 51 8.28 18.14 4.19
C ASP A 51 9.66 18.63 3.67
N VAL A 52 10.18 17.93 2.65
CA VAL A 52 11.46 18.31 2.03
C VAL A 52 11.34 19.64 1.29
N LEU A 53 10.26 19.84 0.52
CA LEU A 53 9.99 21.11 -0.19
C LEU A 53 9.88 22.29 0.79
N GLU A 54 9.20 22.11 1.93
CA GLU A 54 9.14 23.11 3.01
C GLU A 54 10.54 23.40 3.56
N SER A 55 11.36 22.36 3.82
CA SER A 55 12.73 22.54 4.30
C SER A 55 13.62 23.34 3.34
N GLN A 56 13.32 23.30 2.04
CA GLN A 56 13.94 24.06 0.96
C GLN A 56 13.33 25.46 0.80
N LYS A 57 12.40 25.86 1.67
CA LYS A 57 11.68 27.15 1.59
C LYS A 57 11.04 27.37 0.21
N PHE A 58 10.48 26.29 -0.36
CA PHE A 58 9.82 26.27 -1.66
C PHE A 58 10.67 26.79 -2.84
N ALA A 59 11.98 26.75 -2.73
CA ALA A 59 12.89 27.32 -3.74
C ALA A 59 12.60 26.86 -5.18
N PRO A 60 12.27 25.56 -5.44
CA PRO A 60 11.94 25.10 -6.80
C PRO A 60 10.67 25.70 -7.40
N LEU A 61 9.73 26.17 -6.57
CA LEU A 61 8.44 26.73 -6.98
C LEU A 61 8.37 28.26 -6.92
N ARG A 62 9.47 28.92 -6.51
CA ARG A 62 9.46 30.37 -6.31
C ARG A 62 9.22 31.13 -7.62
N GLY A 63 8.29 32.07 -7.59
CA GLY A 63 7.89 32.90 -8.72
C GLY A 63 6.94 32.18 -9.71
N LYS A 64 6.50 30.95 -9.40
CA LYS A 64 5.62 30.16 -10.28
C LYS A 64 4.15 30.28 -9.89
N HIS A 65 3.29 30.26 -10.91
CA HIS A 65 1.86 30.01 -10.77
C HIS A 65 1.66 28.48 -10.76
N VAL A 66 1.17 27.96 -9.65
CA VAL A 66 1.09 26.53 -9.37
C VAL A 66 -0.34 26.01 -9.51
N GLY A 67 -0.51 24.93 -10.27
CA GLY A 67 -1.66 24.03 -10.19
C GLY A 67 -1.31 22.82 -9.31
N LEU A 68 -2.13 22.53 -8.30
CA LEU A 68 -1.87 21.43 -7.36
C LEU A 68 -2.83 20.26 -7.60
N ILE A 69 -2.30 19.10 -7.95
CA ILE A 69 -3.02 17.83 -8.05
C ILE A 69 -2.92 17.14 -6.71
N THR A 70 -4.02 17.09 -5.94
CA THR A 70 -3.99 16.58 -4.58
C THR A 70 -5.36 16.08 -4.10
N ASN A 71 -5.35 15.47 -2.95
CA ASN A 71 -6.54 15.14 -2.15
C ASN A 71 -6.21 15.23 -0.65
N HIS A 72 -7.12 14.76 0.20
CA HIS A 72 -6.99 14.75 1.66
C HIS A 72 -5.76 13.99 2.20
N THR A 73 -5.06 13.20 1.39
CA THR A 73 -3.82 12.50 1.78
C THR A 73 -2.56 13.38 1.62
N GLY A 74 -2.66 14.47 0.87
CA GLY A 74 -1.58 15.44 0.72
C GLY A 74 -1.37 16.22 2.02
N LEU A 75 -0.64 15.62 2.97
CA LEU A 75 -0.35 16.20 4.28
C LEU A 75 1.16 16.20 4.54
N ASP A 76 1.61 17.24 5.25
CA ASP A 76 2.98 17.29 5.82
C ASP A 76 3.07 16.45 7.12
N SER A 77 4.25 16.42 7.72
CA SER A 77 4.50 15.72 8.97
C SER A 77 3.77 16.32 10.19
N GLN A 78 3.23 17.53 10.08
CA GLN A 78 2.44 18.21 11.11
C GLN A 78 0.93 18.03 10.90
N GLY A 79 0.51 17.42 9.79
CA GLY A 79 -0.88 17.21 9.43
C GLY A 79 -1.55 18.39 8.72
N ARG A 80 -0.75 19.37 8.24
CA ARG A 80 -1.26 20.47 7.40
C ARG A 80 -1.41 19.98 5.98
N SER A 81 -2.50 20.40 5.30
CA SER A 81 -2.71 20.02 3.90
C SER A 81 -1.72 20.73 2.96
N THR A 82 -1.37 20.08 1.85
CA THR A 82 -0.55 20.68 0.80
C THR A 82 -1.21 21.95 0.24
N VAL A 83 -2.54 21.99 0.21
CA VAL A 83 -3.30 23.19 -0.16
C VAL A 83 -2.97 24.34 0.79
N ASP A 84 -3.08 24.11 2.10
CA ASP A 84 -2.78 25.11 3.12
C ASP A 84 -1.30 25.54 3.05
N VAL A 85 -0.38 24.58 3.00
CA VAL A 85 1.06 24.83 2.95
C VAL A 85 1.45 25.69 1.74
N LEU A 86 0.98 25.34 0.53
CA LEU A 86 1.31 26.09 -0.68
C LEU A 86 0.61 27.45 -0.78
N SER A 87 -0.61 27.57 -0.23
CA SER A 87 -1.33 28.85 -0.20
C SER A 87 -0.62 29.92 0.64
N HIS A 88 0.17 29.50 1.63
CA HIS A 88 0.94 30.39 2.50
C HIS A 88 2.44 30.42 2.18
N ALA A 89 2.90 29.72 1.13
CA ALA A 89 4.31 29.61 0.77
C ALA A 89 4.82 30.92 0.14
N ALA A 90 5.82 31.53 0.75
CA ALA A 90 6.38 32.79 0.28
C ALA A 90 6.95 32.67 -1.15
N GLY A 91 6.42 33.45 -2.06
CA GLY A 91 6.86 33.49 -3.46
C GLY A 91 6.29 32.38 -4.35
N VAL A 92 5.32 31.61 -3.87
CA VAL A 92 4.53 30.64 -4.64
C VAL A 92 3.12 31.18 -4.81
N GLN A 93 2.55 31.08 -6.00
CA GLN A 93 1.18 31.47 -6.28
C GLN A 93 0.35 30.22 -6.63
N LEU A 94 -0.36 29.65 -5.64
CA LEU A 94 -1.30 28.57 -5.89
C LEU A 94 -2.54 29.16 -6.57
N ILE A 95 -2.87 28.73 -7.80
CA ILE A 95 -3.94 29.34 -8.59
C ILE A 95 -5.07 28.38 -8.96
N ALA A 96 -4.82 27.05 -8.90
CA ALA A 96 -5.82 26.03 -9.18
C ALA A 96 -5.53 24.74 -8.43
N LEU A 97 -6.60 24.01 -8.13
CA LEU A 97 -6.55 22.65 -7.56
C LEU A 97 -7.11 21.66 -8.58
N PHE A 98 -6.54 20.46 -8.59
CA PHE A 98 -7.01 19.35 -9.42
C PHE A 98 -7.26 18.15 -8.49
N SER A 99 -8.46 17.61 -8.52
CA SER A 99 -8.81 16.46 -7.69
C SER A 99 -8.86 15.17 -8.51
N PRO A 100 -8.17 14.09 -8.07
CA PRO A 100 -8.29 12.77 -8.67
C PRO A 100 -9.62 12.10 -8.28
N GLU A 101 -9.77 10.83 -8.60
CA GLU A 101 -10.85 9.97 -8.10
C GLU A 101 -11.05 10.15 -6.60
N HIS A 102 -12.27 10.03 -6.12
CA HIS A 102 -12.73 10.32 -4.75
C HIS A 102 -12.75 11.79 -4.36
N GLY A 103 -12.26 12.72 -5.22
CA GLY A 103 -12.28 14.16 -5.00
C GLY A 103 -11.28 14.67 -3.98
N LEU A 104 -11.28 15.98 -3.76
CA LEU A 104 -10.34 16.63 -2.84
C LEU A 104 -10.50 16.12 -1.40
N ALA A 105 -11.72 15.80 -0.96
CA ALA A 105 -12.00 15.26 0.37
C ALA A 105 -11.83 13.73 0.49
N GLY A 106 -11.65 13.01 -0.61
CA GLY A 106 -11.47 11.56 -0.64
C GLY A 106 -12.67 10.73 -0.18
N ARG A 107 -13.89 11.23 -0.37
CA ARG A 107 -15.10 10.63 0.21
C ARG A 107 -16.10 10.08 -0.80
N ASN A 108 -15.95 10.40 -2.07
CA ASN A 108 -16.91 10.05 -3.10
C ASN A 108 -16.42 8.86 -3.92
N ASP A 109 -17.30 7.88 -4.16
CA ASP A 109 -17.04 6.76 -5.08
C ASP A 109 -17.66 6.99 -6.47
N GLU A 110 -18.30 8.16 -6.70
CA GLU A 110 -18.96 8.54 -7.94
C GLU A 110 -18.19 9.65 -8.68
N LYS A 111 -18.58 9.90 -9.93
CA LYS A 111 -18.06 11.02 -10.71
C LYS A 111 -18.27 12.36 -10.01
N ILE A 112 -17.24 13.20 -10.04
CA ILE A 112 -17.19 14.46 -9.29
C ILE A 112 -17.18 15.63 -10.26
N THR A 113 -18.02 16.60 -10.00
CA THR A 113 -18.03 17.87 -10.76
C THR A 113 -16.97 18.83 -10.22
N SER A 114 -16.47 19.70 -11.10
CA SER A 114 -15.58 20.80 -10.71
C SER A 114 -16.32 21.78 -9.77
N SER A 115 -15.58 22.39 -8.86
CA SER A 115 -16.13 23.22 -7.78
C SER A 115 -15.16 24.35 -7.41
N LYS A 116 -15.38 24.99 -6.26
CA LYS A 116 -14.42 25.89 -5.61
C LYS A 116 -14.07 25.35 -4.22
N ASP A 117 -12.81 25.45 -3.86
CA ASP A 117 -12.37 25.13 -2.51
C ASP A 117 -12.88 26.21 -1.51
N PRO A 118 -13.64 25.83 -0.48
CA PRO A 118 -14.25 26.79 0.43
C PRO A 118 -13.23 27.54 1.29
N ALA A 119 -12.03 26.98 1.50
CA ALA A 119 -11.02 27.61 2.34
C ALA A 119 -10.22 28.67 1.59
N THR A 120 -9.86 28.39 0.33
CA THR A 120 -8.99 29.26 -0.47
C THR A 120 -9.75 30.06 -1.55
N GLY A 121 -10.98 29.65 -1.89
CA GLY A 121 -11.75 30.18 -3.01
C GLY A 121 -11.24 29.76 -4.40
N LEU A 122 -10.18 28.96 -4.46
CA LEU A 122 -9.57 28.51 -5.71
C LEU A 122 -10.47 27.54 -6.47
N PRO A 123 -10.39 27.53 -7.82
CA PRO A 123 -11.08 26.54 -8.62
C PRO A 123 -10.53 25.14 -8.32
N VAL A 124 -11.43 24.16 -8.20
CA VAL A 124 -11.13 22.73 -8.08
C VAL A 124 -11.61 22.04 -9.35
N HIS A 125 -10.69 21.67 -10.20
CA HIS A 125 -10.97 20.93 -11.42
C HIS A 125 -11.00 19.43 -11.13
N SER A 126 -12.10 18.76 -11.44
CA SER A 126 -12.20 17.31 -11.30
C SER A 126 -11.50 16.60 -12.46
N LEU A 127 -10.59 15.69 -12.14
CA LEU A 127 -9.99 14.74 -13.07
C LEU A 127 -10.63 13.34 -12.97
N TYR A 128 -11.85 13.29 -12.42
CA TYR A 128 -12.69 12.09 -12.35
C TYR A 128 -14.16 12.47 -12.52
N GLY A 129 -14.46 13.09 -13.65
CA GLY A 129 -15.79 13.62 -13.95
C GLY A 129 -16.05 13.66 -15.45
N GLU A 130 -16.17 14.86 -16.00
CA GLU A 130 -16.33 15.10 -17.44
C GLU A 130 -15.05 14.77 -18.21
N THR A 131 -13.90 14.95 -17.58
CA THR A 131 -12.59 14.61 -18.14
C THR A 131 -11.73 13.86 -17.13
N LEU A 132 -10.81 13.05 -17.63
CA LEU A 132 -9.74 12.41 -16.86
C LEU A 132 -8.39 13.14 -17.05
N ARG A 133 -8.34 14.12 -17.97
CA ARG A 133 -7.14 14.88 -18.32
C ARG A 133 -7.39 16.38 -18.13
N PRO A 134 -6.40 17.13 -17.65
CA PRO A 134 -6.52 18.58 -17.64
C PRO A 134 -6.70 19.13 -19.06
N THR A 135 -7.63 20.08 -19.24
CA THR A 135 -7.84 20.76 -20.51
C THR A 135 -6.98 22.03 -20.61
N ASP A 136 -6.91 22.62 -21.81
CA ASP A 136 -6.19 23.88 -22.03
C ASP A 136 -6.70 25.00 -21.13
N GLU A 137 -8.02 25.08 -20.93
CA GLU A 137 -8.63 26.11 -20.08
C GLU A 137 -8.26 25.91 -18.59
N MET A 138 -8.22 24.64 -18.12
CA MET A 138 -7.82 24.31 -16.75
C MET A 138 -6.35 24.62 -16.48
N LEU A 139 -5.49 24.57 -17.50
CA LEU A 139 -4.04 24.79 -17.40
C LEU A 139 -3.61 26.23 -17.71
N LYS A 140 -4.55 27.10 -18.04
CA LYS A 140 -4.25 28.48 -18.41
C LYS A 140 -3.58 29.25 -17.28
N GLY A 141 -2.40 29.81 -17.57
CA GLY A 141 -1.63 30.60 -16.61
C GLY A 141 -0.86 29.79 -15.57
N ILE A 142 -0.80 28.46 -15.69
CA ILE A 142 -0.01 27.58 -14.81
C ILE A 142 1.40 27.42 -15.37
N ASP A 143 2.41 27.70 -14.54
CA ASP A 143 3.83 27.53 -14.85
C ASP A 143 4.36 26.17 -14.36
N ALA A 144 3.74 25.62 -13.32
CA ALA A 144 4.10 24.34 -12.74
C ALA A 144 2.88 23.58 -12.24
N LEU A 145 2.81 22.28 -12.54
CA LEU A 145 1.90 21.34 -11.90
C LEU A 145 2.64 20.61 -10.78
N VAL A 146 2.04 20.54 -9.61
CA VAL A 146 2.56 19.80 -8.45
C VAL A 146 1.62 18.64 -8.14
N PHE A 147 2.14 17.44 -8.10
CA PHE A 147 1.42 16.22 -7.72
C PHE A 147 1.79 15.81 -6.29
N ASP A 148 0.82 15.75 -5.41
CA ASP A 148 0.96 15.32 -4.03
C ASP A 148 -0.24 14.49 -3.56
N VAL A 149 -0.19 13.19 -3.84
CA VAL A 149 -1.24 12.22 -3.50
C VAL A 149 -0.60 10.92 -3.02
N GLN A 150 -1.13 10.31 -1.95
CA GLN A 150 -0.70 9.00 -1.47
C GLN A 150 -1.21 7.90 -2.41
N ASP A 151 -0.30 7.20 -3.06
CA ASP A 151 -0.58 6.03 -3.89
C ASP A 151 -0.70 4.74 -3.06
N ALA A 152 -1.31 3.70 -3.65
CA ALA A 152 -1.47 2.38 -3.04
C ALA A 152 -0.39 1.35 -3.45
N GLY A 153 0.51 1.67 -4.37
CA GLY A 153 1.57 0.77 -4.84
C GLY A 153 1.09 -0.30 -5.84
N VAL A 154 -0.07 -0.09 -6.47
CA VAL A 154 -0.75 -1.07 -7.32
C VAL A 154 -1.17 -0.42 -8.64
N ARG A 155 -0.88 -1.09 -9.77
CA ARG A 155 -1.14 -0.57 -11.12
C ARG A 155 -2.56 -0.09 -11.35
N PHE A 156 -3.55 -0.83 -10.86
CA PHE A 156 -4.95 -0.49 -11.05
C PHE A 156 -5.49 0.53 -10.04
N TYR A 157 -4.64 1.11 -9.20
CA TYR A 157 -5.01 2.25 -8.37
C TYR A 157 -4.87 3.54 -9.20
N THR A 158 -5.98 4.19 -9.49
CA THR A 158 -6.13 5.18 -10.56
C THR A 158 -5.28 6.45 -10.43
N TYR A 159 -4.72 6.72 -9.24
CA TYR A 159 -3.89 7.90 -9.02
C TYR A 159 -2.62 7.91 -9.87
N THR A 160 -2.08 6.72 -10.20
CA THR A 160 -0.95 6.61 -11.11
C THR A 160 -1.33 7.05 -12.52
N ALA A 161 -2.50 6.63 -13.02
CA ALA A 161 -3.02 7.05 -14.33
C ALA A 161 -3.32 8.56 -14.36
N THR A 162 -3.90 9.11 -13.28
CA THR A 162 -4.12 10.56 -13.14
C THR A 162 -2.79 11.32 -13.22
N MET A 163 -1.74 10.86 -12.53
CA MET A 163 -0.39 11.44 -12.62
C MET A 163 0.13 11.42 -14.05
N ALA A 164 0.05 10.27 -14.71
CA ALA A 164 0.52 10.09 -16.07
C ALA A 164 -0.19 11.04 -17.05
N TYR A 165 -1.50 11.13 -16.97
CA TYR A 165 -2.30 12.02 -17.81
C TYR A 165 -1.94 13.49 -17.60
N CYS A 166 -1.72 13.89 -16.34
CA CYS A 166 -1.28 15.27 -16.04
C CYS A 166 0.12 15.55 -16.54
N MET A 167 1.05 14.58 -16.44
CA MET A 167 2.41 14.71 -16.99
C MET A 167 2.42 14.88 -18.49
N GLU A 168 1.62 14.10 -19.21
CA GLU A 168 1.51 14.20 -20.67
C GLU A 168 0.94 15.55 -21.11
N GLU A 169 -0.10 16.05 -20.41
CA GLU A 169 -0.68 17.35 -20.72
C GLU A 169 0.27 18.51 -20.36
N ALA A 170 1.06 18.37 -19.29
CA ALA A 170 2.10 19.32 -18.93
C ALA A 170 3.22 19.35 -19.98
N ALA A 171 3.69 18.17 -20.43
CA ALA A 171 4.72 18.07 -21.46
C ALA A 171 4.33 18.77 -22.76
N LYS A 172 3.10 18.57 -23.25
CA LYS A 172 2.56 19.21 -24.47
C LYS A 172 2.62 20.73 -24.40
N ARG A 173 2.57 21.31 -23.20
CA ARG A 173 2.45 22.76 -22.95
C ARG A 173 3.72 23.35 -22.33
N GLN A 174 4.76 22.57 -22.17
CA GLN A 174 6.03 22.98 -21.55
C GLN A 174 5.83 23.50 -20.12
N ILE A 175 4.85 22.95 -19.39
CA ILE A 175 4.60 23.22 -17.98
C ILE A 175 5.49 22.26 -17.16
N ALA A 176 6.26 22.81 -16.22
CA ALA A 176 7.08 22.00 -15.33
C ALA A 176 6.20 21.09 -14.44
N PHE A 177 6.60 19.83 -14.27
CA PHE A 177 5.85 18.86 -13.48
C PHE A 177 6.62 18.42 -12.25
N PHE A 178 6.07 18.68 -11.07
CA PHE A 178 6.69 18.32 -9.80
C PHE A 178 5.94 17.18 -9.14
N VAL A 179 6.66 16.16 -8.68
CA VAL A 179 6.11 15.09 -7.85
C VAL A 179 6.69 15.20 -6.43
N LEU A 180 5.85 15.46 -5.45
CA LEU A 180 6.22 15.40 -4.03
C LEU A 180 6.10 13.95 -3.60
N ASP A 181 7.25 13.26 -3.50
CA ASP A 181 7.26 11.81 -3.35
C ASP A 181 6.73 11.33 -2.00
N ARG A 182 6.06 10.18 -2.01
CA ARG A 182 5.43 9.55 -0.85
C ARG A 182 5.78 8.07 -0.76
N PRO A 183 5.76 7.47 0.46
CA PRO A 183 6.04 6.05 0.63
C PRO A 183 5.10 5.17 -0.18
N ASN A 184 5.64 4.16 -0.84
CA ASN A 184 4.82 3.05 -1.30
C ASN A 184 4.40 2.22 -0.08
N PRO A 185 3.10 2.06 0.21
CA PRO A 185 2.63 1.36 1.41
C PRO A 185 3.00 -0.12 1.42
N LEU A 186 3.26 -0.69 0.26
CA LEU A 186 3.66 -2.10 0.07
C LEU A 186 5.19 -2.30 0.12
N GLY A 187 5.96 -1.24 0.34
CA GLY A 187 7.42 -1.24 0.21
C GLY A 187 7.89 -1.21 -1.25
N GLY A 188 9.19 -1.15 -1.43
CA GLY A 188 9.84 -1.02 -2.75
C GLY A 188 10.54 -2.28 -3.25
N GLU A 189 10.56 -3.38 -2.48
CA GLU A 189 11.33 -4.57 -2.84
C GLU A 189 10.56 -5.53 -3.72
N ILE A 190 9.29 -5.81 -3.37
CA ILE A 190 8.51 -6.88 -3.97
C ILE A 190 7.79 -6.39 -5.23
N VAL A 191 7.95 -7.15 -6.30
CA VAL A 191 7.25 -7.01 -7.59
C VAL A 191 6.40 -8.25 -7.79
N GLU A 192 5.10 -8.09 -8.12
CA GLU A 192 4.18 -9.22 -8.30
C GLU A 192 3.12 -8.94 -9.38
N GLY A 193 2.58 -10.04 -9.90
CA GLY A 193 1.55 -10.02 -10.92
C GLY A 193 2.12 -9.88 -12.33
N PRO A 194 1.33 -10.15 -13.37
CA PRO A 194 1.78 -10.06 -14.74
C PRO A 194 1.97 -8.60 -15.17
N MET A 195 2.78 -8.41 -16.20
CA MET A 195 2.83 -7.14 -16.95
C MET A 195 1.46 -6.87 -17.58
N LEU A 196 1.18 -5.60 -17.81
CA LEU A 196 -0.01 -5.20 -18.58
C LEU A 196 0.20 -5.54 -20.06
N ASP A 197 -0.76 -6.21 -20.70
CA ASP A 197 -0.80 -6.36 -22.14
C ASP A 197 -1.04 -4.98 -22.81
N ALA A 198 -0.36 -4.72 -23.90
CA ALA A 198 -0.41 -3.41 -24.57
C ALA A 198 -1.81 -3.02 -25.05
N ASP A 199 -2.62 -4.01 -25.49
CA ASP A 199 -4.01 -3.85 -25.91
C ASP A 199 -5.03 -3.73 -24.77
N LYS A 200 -4.58 -3.88 -23.53
CA LYS A 200 -5.42 -3.76 -22.30
C LYS A 200 -5.23 -2.41 -21.59
N THR A 201 -4.49 -1.48 -22.20
CA THR A 201 -4.27 -0.15 -21.63
C THR A 201 -5.59 0.62 -21.46
N ASN A 202 -5.85 1.07 -20.22
CA ASN A 202 -7.03 1.83 -19.84
C ASN A 202 -6.77 2.64 -18.55
N PHE A 203 -7.78 3.30 -17.98
CA PHE A 203 -7.61 4.14 -16.77
C PHE A 203 -7.20 3.36 -15.52
N VAL A 204 -7.58 2.07 -15.38
CA VAL A 204 -7.13 1.20 -14.28
C VAL A 204 -5.88 0.38 -14.63
N GLY A 205 -5.27 0.64 -15.79
CA GLY A 205 -4.06 -0.02 -16.26
C GLY A 205 -3.39 0.80 -17.34
N TYR A 206 -2.69 1.89 -16.96
CA TYR A 206 -2.11 2.81 -17.93
C TYR A 206 -0.63 2.54 -18.22
N PHE A 207 0.09 2.01 -17.24
CA PHE A 207 1.50 1.72 -17.40
C PHE A 207 1.77 0.27 -17.82
N PRO A 208 2.76 0.01 -18.69
CA PRO A 208 3.28 -1.32 -18.95
C PRO A 208 4.12 -1.80 -17.75
N SER A 209 3.45 -2.06 -16.63
CA SER A 209 4.05 -2.48 -15.38
C SER A 209 3.35 -3.71 -14.82
N PRO A 210 3.97 -4.46 -13.90
CA PRO A 210 3.29 -5.51 -13.15
C PRO A 210 2.24 -4.91 -12.22
N VAL A 211 1.35 -5.75 -11.69
CA VAL A 211 0.27 -5.30 -10.79
C VAL A 211 0.86 -4.59 -9.56
N ARG A 212 1.84 -5.18 -8.89
CA ARG A 212 2.60 -4.57 -7.81
C ARG A 212 3.99 -4.22 -8.34
N TYR A 213 4.26 -2.94 -8.55
CA TYR A 213 5.45 -2.48 -9.26
C TYR A 213 6.66 -2.17 -8.35
N GLY A 214 6.48 -2.05 -7.03
CA GLY A 214 7.56 -1.85 -6.08
C GLY A 214 8.40 -0.58 -6.32
N LEU A 215 7.75 0.53 -6.63
CA LEU A 215 8.32 1.87 -6.79
C LEU A 215 7.54 2.86 -5.95
N THR A 216 8.15 3.97 -5.54
CA THR A 216 7.41 5.14 -5.06
C THR A 216 6.73 5.85 -6.23
N ILE A 217 5.80 6.76 -5.94
CA ILE A 217 5.12 7.51 -7.01
C ILE A 217 6.10 8.41 -7.79
N GLY A 218 7.12 8.95 -7.12
CA GLY A 218 8.19 9.72 -7.77
C GLY A 218 9.09 8.86 -8.65
N GLU A 219 9.49 7.67 -8.18
CA GLU A 219 10.25 6.71 -9.00
C GLU A 219 9.43 6.22 -10.21
N LEU A 220 8.12 5.99 -10.03
CA LEU A 220 7.21 5.61 -11.11
C LEU A 220 7.07 6.72 -12.14
N ALA A 221 6.99 7.99 -11.71
CA ALA A 221 6.97 9.14 -12.61
C ALA A 221 8.22 9.23 -13.48
N GLN A 222 9.41 9.03 -12.89
CA GLN A 222 10.67 9.00 -13.64
C GLN A 222 10.71 7.87 -14.68
N LEU A 223 10.32 6.66 -14.26
CA LEU A 223 10.24 5.51 -15.15
C LEU A 223 9.28 5.81 -16.32
N PHE A 224 8.10 6.32 -16.02
CA PHE A 224 7.11 6.64 -17.03
C PHE A 224 7.61 7.71 -18.00
N ASN A 225 8.19 8.80 -17.50
CA ASN A 225 8.69 9.88 -18.33
C ASN A 225 9.75 9.38 -19.32
N ALA A 226 10.65 8.51 -18.88
CA ALA A 226 11.75 8.00 -19.70
C ALA A 226 11.34 6.87 -20.64
N GLU A 227 10.72 5.81 -20.12
CA GLU A 227 10.45 4.58 -20.89
C GLU A 227 9.23 4.75 -21.83
N ASN A 228 8.31 5.68 -21.53
CA ASN A 228 7.18 6.02 -22.41
C ASN A 228 7.43 7.28 -23.25
N HIS A 229 8.64 7.87 -23.19
CA HIS A 229 9.05 9.04 -23.98
C HIS A 229 8.08 10.23 -23.84
N VAL A 230 7.59 10.50 -22.62
CA VAL A 230 6.60 11.58 -22.36
C VAL A 230 7.22 12.96 -22.62
N GLY A 231 8.50 13.14 -22.29
CA GLY A 231 9.22 14.39 -22.49
C GLY A 231 8.81 15.52 -21.55
N ALA A 232 8.25 15.17 -20.38
CA ALA A 232 7.90 16.16 -19.37
C ALA A 232 9.15 16.75 -18.70
N ASP A 233 9.13 18.06 -18.42
CA ASP A 233 10.09 18.72 -17.52
C ASP A 233 9.79 18.29 -16.07
N LEU A 234 10.25 17.07 -15.71
CA LEU A 234 9.91 16.37 -14.48
C LEU A 234 10.91 16.65 -13.37
N HIS A 235 10.40 17.08 -12.22
CA HIS A 235 11.13 17.30 -10.99
C HIS A 235 10.55 16.44 -9.85
N VAL A 236 11.32 15.51 -9.30
CA VAL A 236 10.90 14.72 -8.14
C VAL A 236 11.52 15.29 -6.88
N VAL A 237 10.69 15.71 -5.93
CA VAL A 237 11.13 16.09 -4.59
C VAL A 237 11.15 14.81 -3.75
N ALA A 238 12.33 14.21 -3.64
CA ALA A 238 12.52 12.94 -2.97
C ALA A 238 12.30 13.03 -1.46
N MET A 239 11.79 11.94 -0.87
CA MET A 239 11.67 11.76 0.58
C MET A 239 13.04 11.70 1.26
N LYS A 240 13.06 11.90 2.58
CA LYS A 240 14.21 11.55 3.44
C LYS A 240 13.87 10.40 4.37
N ASN A 241 14.86 9.57 4.69
CA ASN A 241 14.76 8.44 5.63
C ASN A 241 13.80 7.31 5.23
N TRP A 242 13.34 7.27 4.02
CA TRP A 242 12.57 6.11 3.53
C TRP A 242 13.53 5.06 2.96
N HIS A 243 13.24 3.79 3.27
CA HIS A 243 13.97 2.63 2.77
C HIS A 243 13.04 1.68 2.05
N ARG A 244 13.52 1.01 1.02
CA ARG A 244 12.72 0.14 0.15
C ARG A 244 12.05 -1.02 0.88
N ASN A 245 12.66 -1.53 1.94
CA ASN A 245 12.11 -2.59 2.78
C ASN A 245 11.05 -2.12 3.79
N TYR A 246 10.71 -0.81 3.83
CA TYR A 246 9.69 -0.28 4.73
C TYR A 246 8.30 -0.55 4.18
N PHE A 247 7.48 -1.24 4.96
CA PHE A 247 6.04 -1.11 4.85
C PHE A 247 5.60 0.21 5.51
N PHE A 248 4.36 0.64 5.23
CA PHE A 248 3.91 1.98 5.64
C PHE A 248 4.12 2.27 7.13
N GLU A 249 3.84 1.31 8.01
CA GLU A 249 3.95 1.49 9.46
C GLU A 249 5.39 1.76 9.93
N SER A 250 6.39 1.31 9.16
CA SER A 250 7.80 1.57 9.47
C SER A 250 8.22 3.02 9.18
N THR A 251 7.39 3.78 8.48
CA THR A 251 7.68 5.18 8.10
C THR A 251 7.49 6.16 9.26
N GLY A 252 6.70 5.78 10.27
CA GLY A 252 6.27 6.69 11.34
C GLY A 252 5.24 7.75 10.89
N ILE A 253 4.76 7.68 9.64
CA ILE A 253 3.70 8.55 9.11
C ILE A 253 2.34 7.95 9.53
N LYS A 254 1.38 8.81 9.88
CA LYS A 254 0.02 8.37 10.15
C LYS A 254 -0.65 7.89 8.86
N TRP A 255 -1.26 6.71 8.87
CA TRP A 255 -2.07 6.24 7.75
C TRP A 255 -3.32 7.10 7.59
N ILE A 256 -3.46 7.69 6.43
CA ILE A 256 -4.69 8.34 5.98
C ILE A 256 -5.22 7.50 4.83
N PRO A 257 -6.40 6.89 4.94
CA PRO A 257 -6.97 6.06 3.89
C PRO A 257 -7.03 6.82 2.56
N PRO A 258 -6.34 6.37 1.50
CA PRO A 258 -6.31 7.12 0.24
C PRO A 258 -7.64 7.06 -0.53
N SER A 259 -8.51 6.11 -0.16
CA SER A 259 -9.88 5.99 -0.67
C SER A 259 -10.82 5.52 0.45
N PRO A 260 -12.15 5.65 0.31
CA PRO A 260 -13.12 5.26 1.33
C PRO A 260 -12.99 3.80 1.79
N ASN A 261 -12.52 2.92 0.91
CA ASN A 261 -12.43 1.50 1.17
C ASN A 261 -11.01 0.99 1.48
N LEU A 262 -9.94 1.72 1.20
CA LEU A 262 -8.58 1.31 1.58
C LEU A 262 -8.22 1.81 2.99
N ARG A 263 -8.98 1.32 3.99
CA ARG A 263 -9.02 1.86 5.36
C ARG A 263 -7.79 1.57 6.19
N THR A 264 -7.13 0.44 5.96
CA THR A 264 -6.03 -0.04 6.79
C THR A 264 -4.78 -0.36 5.96
N THR A 265 -3.62 -0.31 6.58
CA THR A 265 -2.38 -0.77 5.97
C THR A 265 -2.37 -2.29 5.72
N LYS A 266 -3.12 -3.07 6.52
CA LYS A 266 -3.33 -4.51 6.26
C LYS A 266 -4.13 -4.71 4.98
N GLY A 267 -5.25 -3.97 4.85
CA GLY A 267 -6.05 -3.98 3.63
C GLY A 267 -5.20 -3.61 2.40
N SER A 268 -4.29 -2.63 2.50
CA SER A 268 -3.42 -2.27 1.37
C SER A 268 -2.49 -3.39 0.95
N ILE A 269 -1.98 -4.21 1.89
CA ILE A 269 -1.14 -5.38 1.55
C ILE A 269 -1.94 -6.46 0.83
N LEU A 270 -3.19 -6.67 1.21
CA LEU A 270 -4.06 -7.69 0.61
C LEU A 270 -4.74 -7.21 -0.67
N TYR A 271 -4.88 -5.90 -0.83
CA TYR A 271 -5.59 -5.23 -1.93
C TYR A 271 -5.22 -5.75 -3.33
N PRO A 272 -3.93 -5.95 -3.71
CA PRO A 272 -3.58 -6.44 -5.05
C PRO A 272 -4.22 -7.78 -5.41
N GLY A 273 -4.41 -8.66 -4.43
CA GLY A 273 -4.98 -9.99 -4.65
C GLY A 273 -6.47 -10.10 -4.37
N ILE A 274 -7.04 -9.25 -3.52
CA ILE A 274 -8.47 -9.30 -3.19
C ILE A 274 -9.29 -8.47 -4.18
N GLU A 275 -8.81 -7.28 -4.57
CA GLU A 275 -9.56 -6.39 -5.46
C GLU A 275 -9.85 -7.00 -6.83
N ILE A 276 -8.96 -7.84 -7.37
CA ILE A 276 -9.19 -8.49 -8.67
C ILE A 276 -10.49 -9.32 -8.69
N LEU A 277 -10.99 -9.78 -7.55
CA LEU A 277 -12.18 -10.61 -7.43
C LEU A 277 -13.49 -9.82 -7.59
N GLN A 278 -13.46 -8.49 -7.39
CA GLN A 278 -14.67 -7.65 -7.34
C GLN A 278 -15.56 -7.80 -8.58
N ASN A 279 -14.95 -7.78 -9.76
CA ASN A 279 -15.70 -7.85 -11.02
C ASN A 279 -16.27 -9.25 -11.31
N ALA A 280 -15.78 -10.27 -10.61
CA ALA A 280 -16.23 -11.66 -10.79
C ALA A 280 -17.38 -12.07 -9.85
N GLY A 281 -18.12 -11.10 -9.31
CA GLY A 281 -19.28 -11.38 -8.47
C GLY A 281 -18.92 -11.76 -7.03
N VAL A 282 -17.76 -11.31 -6.54
CA VAL A 282 -17.31 -11.52 -5.16
C VAL A 282 -17.24 -10.18 -4.44
N SER A 283 -17.93 -10.03 -3.32
CA SER A 283 -17.73 -8.89 -2.43
C SER A 283 -16.33 -8.96 -1.87
N VAL A 284 -15.60 -7.85 -1.97
CA VAL A 284 -14.23 -7.67 -1.43
C VAL A 284 -14.26 -6.93 -0.08
N GLY A 285 -15.38 -7.05 0.64
CA GLY A 285 -15.58 -6.40 1.93
C GLY A 285 -15.91 -4.91 1.86
N ARG A 286 -16.12 -4.31 0.67
CA ARG A 286 -16.61 -2.94 0.57
C ARG A 286 -17.95 -2.83 1.27
N GLY A 287 -18.15 -1.76 2.06
CA GLY A 287 -19.33 -1.61 2.92
C GLY A 287 -19.24 -2.35 4.25
N THR A 288 -18.11 -2.94 4.61
CA THR A 288 -17.83 -3.48 5.95
C THR A 288 -16.81 -2.61 6.71
N GLN A 289 -16.41 -3.04 7.90
CA GLN A 289 -15.37 -2.36 8.67
C GLN A 289 -13.95 -2.67 8.15
N THR A 290 -13.79 -3.78 7.44
CA THR A 290 -12.50 -4.36 7.01
C THR A 290 -12.45 -4.65 5.51
N PRO A 291 -12.69 -3.64 4.63
CA PRO A 291 -12.58 -3.84 3.19
C PRO A 291 -11.19 -4.36 2.82
N PHE A 292 -11.14 -5.29 1.87
CA PHE A 292 -9.95 -6.00 1.39
C PHE A 292 -9.27 -6.93 2.39
N GLU A 293 -9.73 -6.99 3.64
CA GLU A 293 -9.28 -7.98 4.62
C GLU A 293 -10.21 -9.20 4.68
N GLU A 294 -11.32 -9.15 3.93
CA GLU A 294 -12.30 -10.22 3.78
C GLU A 294 -12.90 -10.22 2.37
N PHE A 295 -13.41 -11.35 1.97
CA PHE A 295 -14.16 -11.51 0.72
C PHE A 295 -15.27 -12.56 0.89
N GLY A 296 -16.29 -12.50 0.03
CA GLY A 296 -17.40 -13.45 0.10
C GLY A 296 -18.53 -13.15 -0.88
N ALA A 297 -19.55 -14.02 -0.84
CA ALA A 297 -20.76 -13.88 -1.64
C ALA A 297 -21.91 -14.64 -0.97
N PRO A 298 -23.20 -14.38 -1.30
CA PRO A 298 -24.32 -15.14 -0.78
C PRO A 298 -24.29 -16.65 -1.13
N TRP A 299 -23.67 -16.97 -2.26
CA TRP A 299 -23.53 -18.34 -2.77
C TRP A 299 -22.27 -19.07 -2.25
N LEU A 300 -21.38 -18.39 -1.51
CA LEU A 300 -20.11 -18.95 -1.07
C LEU A 300 -20.26 -19.64 0.30
N ASN A 301 -19.70 -20.86 0.45
CA ASN A 301 -19.49 -21.49 1.74
C ASN A 301 -18.09 -21.10 2.28
N GLY A 302 -18.07 -20.28 3.33
CA GLY A 302 -16.82 -19.76 3.92
C GLY A 302 -15.91 -20.86 4.48
N ASP A 303 -16.48 -21.92 5.10
CA ASP A 303 -15.72 -23.01 5.72
C ASP A 303 -14.98 -23.84 4.65
N ASP A 304 -15.64 -24.17 3.55
CA ASP A 304 -15.05 -24.93 2.46
C ASP A 304 -13.91 -24.14 1.80
N VAL A 305 -14.13 -22.84 1.56
CA VAL A 305 -13.13 -21.97 0.91
C VAL A 305 -11.94 -21.71 1.86
N ALA A 306 -12.19 -21.40 3.13
CA ALA A 306 -11.12 -21.17 4.11
C ALA A 306 -10.28 -22.44 4.32
N SER A 307 -10.92 -23.61 4.43
CA SER A 307 -10.25 -24.92 4.53
C SER A 307 -9.38 -25.20 3.30
N ALA A 308 -9.91 -24.98 2.10
CA ALA A 308 -9.17 -25.18 0.85
C ALA A 308 -7.96 -24.24 0.74
N LEU A 309 -8.10 -22.97 1.15
CA LEU A 309 -7.02 -21.99 1.14
C LEU A 309 -5.93 -22.30 2.17
N ASN A 310 -6.32 -22.69 3.40
CA ASN A 310 -5.36 -23.09 4.43
C ASN A 310 -4.57 -24.36 4.00
N GLY A 311 -5.20 -25.26 3.26
CA GLY A 311 -4.53 -26.41 2.65
C GLY A 311 -3.47 -26.06 1.60
N ARG A 312 -3.43 -24.80 1.11
CA ARG A 312 -2.37 -24.30 0.21
C ARG A 312 -1.11 -23.85 0.94
N HIS A 313 -1.16 -23.69 2.26
CA HIS A 313 -0.03 -23.27 3.09
C HIS A 313 0.65 -21.99 2.59
N LEU A 314 -0.16 -20.97 2.25
CA LEU A 314 0.36 -19.70 1.73
C LEU A 314 1.17 -18.96 2.79
N PRO A 315 2.45 -18.64 2.54
CA PRO A 315 3.32 -18.02 3.54
C PRO A 315 2.75 -16.67 4.03
N GLY A 316 2.78 -16.49 5.35
CA GLY A 316 2.34 -15.22 5.99
C GLY A 316 0.83 -14.99 6.02
N LEU A 317 0.02 -16.00 5.66
CA LEU A 317 -1.43 -15.90 5.60
C LEU A 317 -2.13 -17.03 6.35
N HIS A 318 -3.30 -16.70 6.92
CA HIS A 318 -4.26 -17.65 7.48
C HIS A 318 -5.67 -17.20 7.14
N PHE A 319 -6.56 -18.14 6.83
CA PHE A 319 -7.93 -17.89 6.37
C PHE A 319 -8.92 -18.42 7.39
N THR A 320 -9.95 -17.61 7.71
CA THR A 320 -10.98 -17.98 8.68
C THR A 320 -12.35 -17.70 8.08
N ALA A 321 -13.23 -18.68 8.13
CA ALA A 321 -14.63 -18.50 7.73
C ALA A 321 -15.31 -17.51 8.68
N GLN A 322 -15.90 -16.47 8.13
CA GLN A 322 -16.66 -15.47 8.87
C GLN A 322 -17.68 -14.81 7.95
N PRO A 323 -18.97 -15.07 8.14
CA PRO A 323 -20.00 -14.41 7.35
C PRO A 323 -20.06 -12.92 7.67
N PHE A 324 -20.45 -12.11 6.66
CA PHE A 324 -20.65 -10.68 6.82
C PHE A 324 -21.83 -10.17 5.99
N ILE A 325 -22.27 -8.94 6.25
CA ILE A 325 -23.32 -8.24 5.50
C ILE A 325 -22.77 -6.88 5.11
N PRO A 326 -22.49 -6.63 3.82
CA PRO A 326 -22.07 -5.30 3.36
C PRO A 326 -23.25 -4.30 3.50
N ILE A 327 -22.97 -3.05 3.83
CA ILE A 327 -23.99 -1.99 3.90
C ILE A 327 -24.05 -1.13 2.63
N VAL A 328 -23.05 -1.25 1.73
CA VAL A 328 -23.02 -0.62 0.41
C VAL A 328 -22.31 -1.54 -0.60
N GLY A 329 -22.51 -1.26 -1.89
CA GLY A 329 -21.85 -2.00 -2.98
C GLY A 329 -22.49 -3.34 -3.28
N LEU A 330 -21.70 -4.27 -3.80
CA LEU A 330 -22.16 -5.60 -4.20
C LEU A 330 -22.70 -6.37 -2.98
N TYR A 331 -23.91 -6.93 -3.10
CA TYR A 331 -24.65 -7.65 -2.05
C TYR A 331 -24.98 -6.79 -0.81
N SER A 332 -25.22 -5.49 -0.99
CA SER A 332 -25.64 -4.61 0.10
C SER A 332 -26.93 -5.13 0.77
N GLY A 333 -26.87 -5.30 2.10
CA GLY A 333 -27.97 -5.86 2.91
C GLY A 333 -28.11 -7.38 2.86
N GLU A 334 -27.36 -8.09 2.04
CA GLU A 334 -27.41 -9.55 1.92
C GLU A 334 -26.32 -10.21 2.78
N ARG A 335 -26.67 -11.36 3.38
CA ARG A 335 -25.69 -12.17 4.13
C ARG A 335 -24.79 -12.93 3.14
N CYS A 336 -23.52 -12.62 3.15
CA CYS A 336 -22.48 -13.33 2.42
C CYS A 336 -21.85 -14.42 3.29
N GLY A 337 -21.65 -15.61 2.75
CA GLY A 337 -20.64 -16.52 3.24
C GLY A 337 -19.29 -15.88 2.98
N GLY A 338 -18.44 -15.74 4.03
CA GLY A 338 -17.22 -14.94 3.96
C GLY A 338 -15.99 -15.65 4.45
N VAL A 339 -14.85 -15.14 4.02
CA VAL A 339 -13.51 -15.54 4.47
C VAL A 339 -12.73 -14.30 4.85
N VAL A 340 -12.26 -14.24 6.10
CA VAL A 340 -11.33 -13.23 6.58
C VAL A 340 -9.90 -13.69 6.33
N VAL A 341 -9.07 -12.80 5.80
CA VAL A 341 -7.65 -13.04 5.54
C VAL A 341 -6.81 -12.42 6.65
N ARG A 342 -6.10 -13.24 7.40
CA ARG A 342 -5.20 -12.79 8.46
C ARG A 342 -3.75 -12.83 8.00
N ILE A 343 -3.06 -11.71 8.14
CA ILE A 343 -1.61 -11.63 7.91
C ILE A 343 -0.91 -12.09 9.18
N THR A 344 -0.14 -13.18 9.10
CA THR A 344 0.68 -13.73 10.18
C THR A 344 2.14 -13.29 10.07
N GLU A 345 2.64 -13.14 8.83
CA GLU A 345 3.98 -12.64 8.54
C GLU A 345 3.95 -11.75 7.28
N ARG A 346 4.06 -10.44 7.48
CA ARG A 346 3.87 -9.42 6.45
C ARG A 346 4.84 -9.55 5.27
N GLY A 347 6.11 -9.77 5.54
CA GLY A 347 7.16 -9.88 4.51
C GLY A 347 7.02 -11.12 3.61
N ALA A 348 6.35 -12.15 4.11
CA ALA A 348 6.11 -13.39 3.37
C ALA A 348 4.89 -13.32 2.44
N VAL A 349 3.99 -12.34 2.63
CA VAL A 349 2.76 -12.23 1.83
C VAL A 349 3.07 -11.97 0.36
N ARG A 350 2.49 -12.80 -0.49
CA ARG A 350 2.46 -12.65 -1.94
C ARG A 350 1.00 -12.51 -2.38
N SER A 351 0.53 -11.25 -2.40
CA SER A 351 -0.90 -10.94 -2.56
C SER A 351 -1.47 -11.36 -3.91
N MET A 352 -0.72 -11.21 -5.01
CA MET A 352 -1.16 -11.69 -6.31
C MET A 352 -1.25 -13.22 -6.36
N ARG A 353 -0.28 -13.92 -5.76
CA ARG A 353 -0.38 -15.38 -5.62
C ARG A 353 -1.61 -15.78 -4.83
N MET A 354 -1.89 -15.12 -3.70
CA MET A 354 -3.11 -15.35 -2.90
C MET A 354 -4.37 -15.15 -3.74
N GLY A 355 -4.48 -14.05 -4.47
CA GLY A 355 -5.64 -13.76 -5.33
C GLY A 355 -5.89 -14.84 -6.37
N LEU A 356 -4.82 -15.37 -7.00
CA LEU A 356 -4.94 -16.49 -7.94
C LEU A 356 -5.40 -17.79 -7.26
N GLU A 357 -4.92 -18.08 -6.05
CA GLU A 357 -5.38 -19.26 -5.29
C GLU A 357 -6.87 -19.16 -4.95
N VAL A 358 -7.32 -17.97 -4.53
CA VAL A 358 -8.75 -17.71 -4.32
C VAL A 358 -9.52 -17.93 -5.62
N ALA A 359 -9.08 -17.34 -6.73
CA ALA A 359 -9.75 -17.44 -8.02
C ALA A 359 -9.88 -18.91 -8.50
N VAL A 360 -8.80 -19.70 -8.41
CA VAL A 360 -8.82 -21.13 -8.79
C VAL A 360 -9.76 -21.95 -7.90
N ILE A 361 -9.75 -21.70 -6.59
CA ILE A 361 -10.65 -22.39 -5.66
C ILE A 361 -12.11 -22.03 -5.95
N LEU A 362 -12.41 -20.74 -6.15
CA LEU A 362 -13.77 -20.29 -6.45
C LEU A 362 -14.26 -20.83 -7.79
N HIS A 363 -13.44 -20.79 -8.83
CA HIS A 363 -13.80 -21.35 -10.13
C HIS A 363 -14.09 -22.86 -10.07
N ARG A 364 -13.30 -23.60 -9.27
CA ARG A 364 -13.51 -25.06 -9.09
C ARG A 364 -14.77 -25.37 -8.29
N LEU A 365 -15.05 -24.62 -7.21
CA LEU A 365 -16.18 -24.90 -6.32
C LEU A 365 -17.50 -24.32 -6.85
N TYR A 366 -17.42 -23.20 -7.58
CA TYR A 366 -18.58 -22.41 -8.02
C TYR A 366 -18.46 -22.00 -9.50
N PRO A 367 -18.32 -22.95 -10.44
CA PRO A 367 -18.06 -22.64 -11.86
C PRO A 367 -19.20 -21.89 -12.55
N GLN A 368 -20.41 -21.92 -11.97
CA GLN A 368 -21.59 -21.21 -12.52
C GLN A 368 -21.71 -19.77 -11.98
N GLN A 369 -21.09 -19.47 -10.83
CA GLN A 369 -21.17 -18.17 -10.14
C GLN A 369 -19.91 -17.34 -10.31
N PHE A 370 -18.76 -17.98 -10.50
CA PHE A 370 -17.46 -17.30 -10.60
C PHE A 370 -16.86 -17.49 -12.00
N ASP A 371 -16.75 -16.38 -12.72
CA ASP A 371 -16.17 -16.32 -14.07
C ASP A 371 -14.77 -15.67 -14.02
N PRO A 372 -13.68 -16.43 -14.25
CA PRO A 372 -12.33 -15.91 -14.27
C PRO A 372 -12.09 -14.82 -15.34
N GLU A 373 -12.87 -14.79 -16.43
CA GLU A 373 -12.73 -13.75 -17.47
C GLU A 373 -12.92 -12.34 -16.89
N LYS A 374 -13.77 -12.21 -15.89
CA LYS A 374 -14.04 -10.94 -15.21
C LYS A 374 -12.82 -10.33 -14.49
N LEU A 375 -11.78 -11.12 -14.21
CA LEU A 375 -10.55 -10.65 -13.60
C LEU A 375 -9.66 -9.90 -14.60
N LEU A 376 -9.91 -10.08 -15.91
CA LEU A 376 -9.06 -9.51 -16.97
C LEU A 376 -8.92 -8.00 -16.85
N LEU A 377 -9.99 -7.29 -16.48
CA LEU A 377 -9.96 -5.82 -16.36
C LEU A 377 -8.83 -5.32 -15.47
N LEU A 378 -8.61 -5.95 -14.31
CA LEU A 378 -7.61 -5.51 -13.32
C LEU A 378 -6.29 -6.25 -13.49
N ILE A 379 -6.31 -7.53 -13.84
CA ILE A 379 -5.10 -8.31 -14.13
C ILE A 379 -4.42 -7.81 -15.41
N GLY A 380 -5.20 -7.44 -16.44
CA GLY A 380 -4.70 -6.84 -17.67
C GLY A 380 -3.74 -7.72 -18.46
N HIS A 381 -3.86 -9.06 -18.34
CA HIS A 381 -2.97 -10.02 -18.99
C HIS A 381 -3.76 -11.26 -19.44
N SER A 382 -3.98 -11.38 -20.72
CA SER A 382 -4.87 -12.37 -21.32
C SER A 382 -4.42 -13.81 -21.08
N ASP A 383 -3.12 -14.09 -21.18
CA ASP A 383 -2.56 -15.42 -20.96
C ASP A 383 -2.78 -15.91 -19.51
N THR A 384 -2.69 -15.02 -18.52
CA THR A 384 -3.03 -15.36 -17.13
C THR A 384 -4.47 -15.85 -16.98
N ILE A 385 -5.42 -15.20 -17.66
CA ILE A 385 -6.82 -15.57 -17.62
C ILE A 385 -7.06 -16.91 -18.33
N GLN A 386 -6.45 -17.12 -19.50
CA GLN A 386 -6.52 -18.39 -20.22
C GLN A 386 -5.97 -19.55 -19.38
N GLN A 387 -4.84 -19.35 -18.70
CA GLN A 387 -4.28 -20.37 -17.80
C GLN A 387 -5.20 -20.66 -16.60
N LEU A 388 -5.84 -19.63 -16.01
CA LEU A 388 -6.83 -19.80 -14.95
C LEU A 388 -8.03 -20.65 -15.42
N GLN A 389 -8.59 -20.31 -16.58
CA GLN A 389 -9.71 -21.03 -17.20
C GLN A 389 -9.34 -22.47 -17.53
N ALA A 390 -8.10 -22.71 -17.96
CA ALA A 390 -7.58 -24.05 -18.23
C ALA A 390 -7.23 -24.86 -16.95
N GLY A 391 -7.44 -24.29 -15.76
CA GLY A 391 -7.17 -24.96 -14.49
C GLY A 391 -5.68 -25.14 -14.19
N VAL A 392 -4.80 -24.33 -14.79
CA VAL A 392 -3.37 -24.36 -14.51
C VAL A 392 -3.13 -23.98 -13.04
N ALA A 393 -2.27 -24.73 -12.38
CA ALA A 393 -1.96 -24.48 -10.96
C ALA A 393 -1.37 -23.06 -10.76
N PRO A 394 -1.81 -22.30 -9.74
CA PRO A 394 -1.36 -20.92 -9.49
C PRO A 394 0.16 -20.74 -9.44
N GLU A 395 0.90 -21.74 -8.94
CA GLU A 395 2.36 -21.74 -8.93
C GLU A 395 2.96 -21.64 -10.34
N LYS A 396 2.38 -22.36 -11.30
CA LYS A 396 2.85 -22.34 -12.69
C LYS A 396 2.49 -21.01 -13.36
N ILE A 397 1.30 -20.47 -13.07
CA ILE A 397 0.89 -19.15 -13.55
C ILE A 397 1.85 -18.08 -13.04
N VAL A 398 2.14 -18.06 -11.74
CA VAL A 398 3.11 -17.12 -11.16
C VAL A 398 4.51 -17.30 -11.76
N ALA A 399 4.94 -18.55 -11.99
CA ALA A 399 6.23 -18.85 -12.60
C ALA A 399 6.31 -18.35 -14.05
N SER A 400 5.20 -18.33 -14.80
CA SER A 400 5.19 -17.82 -16.18
C SER A 400 5.54 -16.33 -16.29
N TRP A 401 5.32 -15.54 -15.20
CA TRP A 401 5.65 -14.11 -15.18
C TRP A 401 7.14 -13.83 -14.92
N ALA A 402 7.94 -14.82 -14.51
CA ALA A 402 9.29 -14.62 -13.97
C ALA A 402 10.22 -13.87 -14.95
N ALA A 403 10.17 -14.19 -16.25
CA ALA A 403 11.03 -13.54 -17.25
C ALA A 403 10.69 -12.04 -17.41
N SER A 404 9.40 -11.72 -17.56
CA SER A 404 8.94 -10.33 -17.72
C SER A 404 9.17 -9.50 -16.45
N LEU A 405 8.96 -10.09 -15.27
CA LEU A 405 9.25 -9.45 -13.98
C LEU A 405 10.75 -9.19 -13.79
N SER A 406 11.61 -10.12 -14.22
CA SER A 406 13.07 -9.91 -14.18
C SER A 406 13.50 -8.76 -15.09
N THR A 407 12.93 -8.67 -16.28
CA THR A 407 13.18 -7.54 -17.21
C THR A 407 12.71 -6.22 -16.59
N PHE A 408 11.50 -6.19 -16.05
CA PHE A 408 10.97 -5.00 -15.38
C PHE A 408 11.83 -4.60 -14.17
N ASP A 409 12.31 -5.56 -13.35
CA ASP A 409 13.17 -5.28 -12.21
C ASP A 409 14.50 -4.63 -12.65
N GLN A 410 15.10 -5.06 -13.76
CA GLN A 410 16.29 -4.42 -14.33
C GLN A 410 16.02 -2.99 -14.78
N VAL A 411 14.87 -2.75 -15.41
CA VAL A 411 14.47 -1.41 -15.86
C VAL A 411 14.19 -0.48 -14.69
N ARG A 412 13.36 -0.91 -13.73
CA ARG A 412 12.95 -0.05 -12.61
C ARG A 412 14.11 0.38 -11.72
N ARG A 413 15.18 -0.44 -11.61
CA ARG A 413 16.38 -0.13 -10.81
C ARG A 413 17.11 1.12 -11.29
N LYS A 414 16.98 1.51 -12.55
CA LYS A 414 17.57 2.75 -13.08
C LYS A 414 16.96 4.01 -12.45
N TYR A 415 15.74 3.88 -11.92
CA TYR A 415 14.95 4.99 -11.40
C TYR A 415 14.85 5.00 -9.87
N PHE A 416 15.64 4.16 -9.17
CA PHE A 416 15.64 4.12 -7.72
C PHE A 416 16.23 5.41 -7.13
N LEU A 417 15.44 6.07 -6.31
CA LEU A 417 15.83 7.23 -5.51
C LEU A 417 16.31 6.82 -4.11
N TYR A 418 15.95 5.63 -3.68
CA TYR A 418 16.15 5.13 -2.31
C TYR A 418 16.85 3.77 -2.31
N LYS A 419 17.51 3.47 -1.17
CA LYS A 419 18.21 2.20 -0.92
C LYS A 419 17.31 1.16 -0.26
#